data_97132cf09fdb55492eb9e66b72ce8e59
#
_entry.id   97132cf09fdb55492eb9e66b72ce8e59
#
_cell.length_a   1.000
_cell.length_b   1.000
_cell.length_c   1.000
_cell.angle_alpha   90.00
_cell.angle_beta   90.00
_cell.angle_gamma   90.00
#
_symmetry.space_group_name_H-M   'P 1'
#
loop_
_entity.id
_entity.type
_entity.pdbx_description
1 polymer ?
#
loop_
_entity_poly.entity_id
_entity_poly.type
_entity_poly.pdbx_seq_one_letter_code
_entity_poly.pdbx_strand_id
1 'polypeptide(L)'
;VCMVAEECYRAGASKVTVDWSYQPLTKLNYRFRTQKVLDRIEDWELSRLEHRADTLPAMIYIESDDPDGLSGIDQEKVSKAQRARYPLIKPIRDKMENKYQWCIAAVPGEKWAKAVFPDLRVNQAVEKLWEAILYTSRADGEDPVAAWEAHNADLKARCKYLNSLGIDELHYTSSNGTDFSVGLIKDALFLGGSELTLGEGREFNPNIPSEEVFTSPMRGRADGKVVSTRPLSYRGELIEN
;
A
#
# COMPACT_ATOMS: atom_id res chain seq x y z
N VAL A 1 8.11 -13.49 9.66
CA VAL A 1 6.76 -14.09 9.68
C VAL A 1 6.46 -14.69 11.05
N CYS A 2 7.29 -15.63 11.59
CA CYS A 2 6.99 -16.29 12.88
C CYS A 2 6.81 -15.30 14.04
N MET A 3 7.68 -14.30 14.18
CA MET A 3 7.54 -13.25 15.20
C MET A 3 6.22 -12.52 15.10
N VAL A 4 5.81 -12.11 13.89
CA VAL A 4 4.51 -11.44 13.69
C VAL A 4 3.34 -12.37 14.04
N ALA A 5 3.41 -13.65 13.65
CA ALA A 5 2.37 -14.63 14.01
C ALA A 5 2.28 -14.84 15.53
N GLU A 6 3.42 -14.89 16.23
CA GLU A 6 3.47 -14.97 17.67
C GLU A 6 2.81 -13.76 18.35
N GLU A 7 3.12 -12.54 17.89
CA GLU A 7 2.49 -11.32 18.41
C GLU A 7 0.99 -11.27 18.10
N CYS A 8 0.54 -11.78 16.95
CA CYS A 8 -0.90 -11.93 16.69
C CYS A 8 -1.59 -12.83 17.73
N TYR A 9 -0.98 -13.97 18.08
CA TYR A 9 -1.53 -14.83 19.14
C TYR A 9 -1.49 -14.18 20.51
N ARG A 10 -0.43 -13.44 20.84
CA ARG A 10 -0.35 -12.67 22.10
C ARG A 10 -1.43 -11.57 22.16
N ALA A 11 -1.76 -10.98 21.01
CA ALA A 11 -2.86 -10.01 20.89
C ALA A 11 -4.25 -10.65 20.89
N GLY A 12 -4.37 -11.98 21.03
CA GLY A 12 -5.64 -12.69 21.17
C GLY A 12 -6.20 -13.30 19.89
N ALA A 13 -5.41 -13.40 18.81
CA ALA A 13 -5.86 -14.09 17.61
C ALA A 13 -6.10 -15.57 17.91
N SER A 14 -7.29 -16.08 17.56
CA SER A 14 -7.62 -17.50 17.70
C SER A 14 -6.97 -18.37 16.63
N LYS A 15 -6.65 -17.79 15.48
CA LYS A 15 -6.03 -18.48 14.33
C LYS A 15 -5.21 -17.48 13.51
N VAL A 16 -4.01 -17.88 13.11
CA VAL A 16 -3.18 -17.16 12.15
C VAL A 16 -2.98 -18.05 10.91
N THR A 17 -3.19 -17.46 9.74
CA THR A 17 -2.94 -18.12 8.44
C THR A 17 -1.97 -17.28 7.65
N VAL A 18 -0.98 -17.91 7.02
CA VAL A 18 0.03 -17.22 6.21
C VAL A 18 -0.20 -17.53 4.74
N ASP A 19 -0.39 -16.49 3.95
CA ASP A 19 -0.43 -16.57 2.49
C ASP A 19 0.89 -16.05 1.92
N TRP A 20 1.46 -16.80 1.00
CA TRP A 20 2.71 -16.45 0.36
C TRP A 20 2.48 -15.86 -1.03
N SER A 21 3.07 -14.69 -1.26
CA SER A 21 3.32 -14.15 -2.59
C SER A 21 4.80 -14.32 -2.91
N TYR A 22 5.10 -14.83 -4.10
CA TYR A 22 6.48 -15.03 -4.53
C TYR A 22 6.69 -14.39 -5.90
N GLN A 23 7.23 -13.17 -5.88
CA GLN A 23 7.39 -12.32 -7.05
C GLN A 23 8.13 -13.02 -8.23
N PRO A 24 9.22 -13.79 -8.02
CA PRO A 24 9.85 -14.51 -9.13
C PRO A 24 8.91 -15.50 -9.83
N LEU A 25 8.03 -16.19 -9.10
CA LEU A 25 7.01 -17.06 -9.69
C LEU A 25 5.96 -16.25 -10.45
N THR A 26 5.58 -15.10 -9.92
CA THR A 26 4.68 -14.15 -10.60
C THR A 26 5.27 -13.73 -11.94
N LYS A 27 6.56 -13.38 -11.99
CA LYS A 27 7.28 -13.07 -13.23
C LYS A 27 7.25 -14.23 -14.23
N LEU A 28 7.51 -15.47 -13.78
CA LEU A 28 7.44 -16.67 -14.61
C LEU A 28 6.01 -16.92 -15.13
N ASN A 29 4.99 -16.71 -14.30
CA ASN A 29 3.60 -16.85 -14.70
C ASN A 29 3.24 -15.89 -15.84
N TYR A 30 3.62 -14.62 -15.75
CA TYR A 30 3.41 -13.66 -16.86
C TYR A 30 4.20 -14.03 -18.11
N ARG A 31 5.40 -14.58 -17.96
CA ARG A 31 6.25 -14.97 -19.10
C ARG A 31 5.70 -16.19 -19.84
N PHE A 32 5.30 -17.22 -19.13
CA PHE A 32 5.03 -18.55 -19.71
C PHE A 32 3.55 -18.89 -19.86
N ARG A 33 2.67 -18.35 -19.01
CA ARG A 33 1.23 -18.62 -19.15
C ARG A 33 0.66 -17.89 -20.36
N THR A 34 -0.31 -18.53 -21.03
CA THR A 34 -1.10 -17.89 -22.08
C THR A 34 -2.02 -16.83 -21.48
N GLN A 35 -2.43 -15.85 -22.28
CA GLN A 35 -3.40 -14.84 -21.85
C GLN A 35 -4.69 -15.49 -21.31
N LYS A 36 -5.22 -16.48 -22.01
CA LYS A 36 -6.42 -17.24 -21.59
C LYS A 36 -6.32 -17.81 -20.17
N VAL A 37 -5.13 -18.24 -19.75
CA VAL A 37 -4.90 -18.77 -18.39
C VAL A 37 -4.77 -17.63 -17.38
N LEU A 38 -4.09 -16.55 -17.76
CA LEU A 38 -3.92 -15.37 -16.89
C LEU A 38 -5.24 -14.64 -16.61
N ASP A 39 -6.16 -14.66 -17.57
CA ASP A 39 -7.47 -13.99 -17.47
C ASP A 39 -8.44 -14.72 -16.53
N ARG A 40 -8.15 -15.97 -16.17
CA ARG A 40 -9.00 -16.78 -15.30
C ARG A 40 -8.66 -16.61 -13.85
N ILE A 41 -9.67 -16.86 -13.02
CA ILE A 41 -9.54 -17.08 -11.58
C ILE A 41 -10.09 -18.48 -11.33
N GLU A 42 -9.35 -19.30 -10.63
CA GLU A 42 -9.79 -20.64 -10.28
C GLU A 42 -10.86 -20.59 -9.18
N ASP A 43 -11.80 -21.55 -9.18
CA ASP A 43 -12.92 -21.58 -8.24
C ASP A 43 -12.47 -21.56 -6.78
N TRP A 44 -11.37 -22.22 -6.46
CA TRP A 44 -10.81 -22.20 -5.10
C TRP A 44 -10.27 -20.82 -4.69
N GLU A 45 -9.73 -20.03 -5.64
CA GLU A 45 -9.27 -18.65 -5.39
C GLU A 45 -10.48 -17.75 -5.06
N LEU A 46 -11.57 -17.89 -5.81
CA LEU A 46 -12.82 -17.16 -5.57
C LEU A 46 -13.43 -17.57 -4.23
N SER A 47 -13.55 -18.87 -3.95
CA SER A 47 -14.09 -19.38 -2.68
C SER A 47 -13.29 -18.89 -1.48
N ARG A 48 -11.96 -18.77 -1.62
CA ARG A 48 -11.10 -18.19 -0.57
C ARG A 48 -11.37 -16.71 -0.36
N LEU A 49 -11.58 -15.95 -1.43
CA LEU A 49 -11.94 -14.52 -1.33
C LEU A 49 -13.33 -14.35 -0.70
N GLU A 50 -14.30 -15.16 -1.09
CA GLU A 50 -15.64 -15.16 -0.51
C GLU A 50 -15.59 -15.49 0.99
N HIS A 51 -14.84 -16.52 1.37
CA HIS A 51 -14.64 -16.84 2.78
C HIS A 51 -14.03 -15.67 3.59
N ARG A 52 -13.10 -14.93 3.01
CA ARG A 52 -12.57 -13.70 3.63
C ARG A 52 -13.62 -12.61 3.75
N ALA A 53 -14.48 -12.46 2.74
CA ALA A 53 -15.57 -11.49 2.79
C ALA A 53 -16.61 -11.82 3.86
N ASP A 54 -16.83 -13.10 4.13
CA ASP A 54 -17.76 -13.58 5.15
C ASP A 54 -17.19 -13.51 6.57
N THR A 55 -15.86 -13.70 6.72
CA THR A 55 -15.19 -13.77 8.04
C THR A 55 -14.48 -12.47 8.45
N LEU A 56 -14.22 -11.56 7.51
CA LEU A 56 -13.55 -10.28 7.71
C LEU A 56 -12.31 -10.36 8.62
N PRO A 57 -11.33 -11.23 8.31
CA PRO A 57 -10.14 -11.37 9.16
C PRO A 57 -9.30 -10.10 9.14
N ALA A 58 -8.64 -9.78 10.24
CA ALA A 58 -7.59 -8.78 10.23
C ALA A 58 -6.43 -9.27 9.33
N MET A 59 -5.87 -8.39 8.51
CA MET A 59 -4.86 -8.75 7.50
C MET A 59 -3.59 -7.92 7.68
N ILE A 60 -2.44 -8.59 7.75
CA ILE A 60 -1.13 -7.95 7.78
C ILE A 60 -0.41 -8.33 6.49
N TYR A 61 -0.06 -7.31 5.69
CA TYR A 61 0.74 -7.45 4.48
C TYR A 61 2.18 -7.10 4.81
N ILE A 62 3.10 -8.03 4.52
CA ILE A 62 4.54 -7.83 4.73
C ILE A 62 5.19 -7.75 3.35
N GLU A 63 5.58 -6.54 2.97
CA GLU A 63 6.17 -6.27 1.67
C GLU A 63 7.70 -6.37 1.72
N SER A 64 8.27 -7.07 0.74
CA SER A 64 9.73 -7.29 0.62
C SER A 64 10.16 -7.49 -0.84
N ASP A 65 9.34 -7.08 -1.79
CA ASP A 65 9.56 -7.33 -3.20
C ASP A 65 10.77 -6.56 -3.75
N ASP A 66 11.39 -7.11 -4.78
CA ASP A 66 12.38 -6.44 -5.60
C ASP A 66 11.67 -5.29 -6.36
N PRO A 67 12.06 -4.01 -6.21
CA PRO A 67 11.43 -2.89 -6.90
C PRO A 67 11.41 -3.02 -8.43
N ASP A 68 12.38 -3.76 -8.98
CA ASP A 68 12.53 -4.00 -10.43
C ASP A 68 12.21 -5.45 -10.82
N GLY A 69 11.60 -6.19 -9.91
CA GLY A 69 11.39 -7.63 -10.04
C GLY A 69 10.53 -8.07 -11.21
N LEU A 70 9.66 -7.18 -11.73
CA LEU A 70 8.82 -7.43 -12.90
C LEU A 70 9.35 -6.77 -14.19
N SER A 71 10.54 -6.21 -14.16
CA SER A 71 11.20 -5.64 -15.34
C SER A 71 11.26 -6.64 -16.51
N GLY A 72 11.02 -6.13 -17.73
CA GLY A 72 11.01 -6.91 -18.96
C GLY A 72 9.81 -7.85 -19.14
N ILE A 73 8.73 -7.66 -18.36
CA ILE A 73 7.44 -8.30 -18.59
C ILE A 73 6.57 -7.44 -19.49
N ASP A 74 5.84 -8.08 -20.40
CA ASP A 74 4.85 -7.42 -21.24
C ASP A 74 3.72 -6.81 -20.39
N GLN A 75 3.76 -5.50 -20.22
CA GLN A 75 2.83 -4.73 -19.40
C GLN A 75 1.39 -4.73 -19.99
N GLU A 76 1.26 -4.89 -21.31
CA GLU A 76 -0.06 -5.04 -21.91
C GLU A 76 -0.72 -6.36 -21.52
N LYS A 77 0.06 -7.45 -21.50
CA LYS A 77 -0.37 -8.76 -21.03
C LYS A 77 -0.83 -8.73 -19.58
N VAL A 78 -0.07 -8.05 -18.70
CA VAL A 78 -0.43 -7.86 -17.28
C VAL A 78 -1.74 -7.08 -17.16
N SER A 79 -1.84 -5.97 -17.86
CA SER A 79 -3.02 -5.10 -17.83
C SER A 79 -4.28 -5.79 -18.37
N LYS A 80 -4.16 -6.63 -19.41
CA LYS A 80 -5.27 -7.43 -19.92
C LYS A 80 -5.76 -8.43 -18.87
N ALA A 81 -4.84 -9.17 -18.25
CA ALA A 81 -5.19 -10.13 -17.20
C ALA A 81 -5.88 -9.45 -16.01
N GLN A 82 -5.36 -8.33 -15.54
CA GLN A 82 -5.98 -7.55 -14.46
C GLN A 82 -7.40 -7.10 -14.82
N ARG A 83 -7.61 -6.55 -16.03
CA ARG A 83 -8.93 -6.10 -16.49
C ARG A 83 -9.92 -7.26 -16.62
N ALA A 84 -9.48 -8.43 -17.06
CA ALA A 84 -10.33 -9.62 -17.17
C ALA A 84 -10.76 -10.16 -15.80
N ARG A 85 -9.85 -10.16 -14.81
CA ARG A 85 -10.10 -10.66 -13.45
C ARG A 85 -10.86 -9.68 -12.55
N TYR A 86 -10.68 -8.38 -12.77
CA TYR A 86 -11.25 -7.34 -11.92
C TYR A 86 -12.77 -7.44 -11.73
N PRO A 87 -13.61 -7.64 -12.77
CA PRO A 87 -15.06 -7.77 -12.61
C PRO A 87 -15.50 -8.94 -11.73
N LEU A 88 -14.68 -10.00 -11.65
CA LEU A 88 -14.95 -11.17 -10.81
C LEU A 88 -14.58 -10.92 -9.35
N ILE A 89 -13.49 -10.18 -9.12
CA ILE A 89 -12.97 -9.89 -7.78
C ILE A 89 -13.70 -8.72 -7.12
N LYS A 90 -14.02 -7.69 -7.91
CA LYS A 90 -14.58 -6.44 -7.38
C LYS A 90 -15.82 -6.63 -6.51
N PRO A 91 -16.85 -7.39 -6.92
CA PRO A 91 -18.05 -7.57 -6.08
C PRO A 91 -17.75 -8.20 -4.71
N ILE A 92 -16.73 -9.07 -4.63
CA ILE A 92 -16.33 -9.70 -3.38
C ILE A 92 -15.56 -8.68 -2.51
N ARG A 93 -14.65 -7.91 -3.11
CA ARG A 93 -13.94 -6.84 -2.40
C ARG A 93 -14.87 -5.76 -1.85
N ASP A 94 -15.87 -5.35 -2.64
CA ASP A 94 -16.85 -4.34 -2.23
C ASP A 94 -17.63 -4.78 -0.96
N LYS A 95 -17.82 -6.09 -0.75
CA LYS A 95 -18.42 -6.62 0.48
C LYS A 95 -17.53 -6.40 1.71
N MET A 96 -16.22 -6.36 1.53
CA MET A 96 -15.23 -6.23 2.59
C MET A 96 -14.82 -4.77 2.83
N GLU A 97 -15.01 -3.89 1.85
CA GLU A 97 -14.45 -2.55 1.84
C GLU A 97 -14.77 -1.80 3.14
N ASN A 98 -13.72 -1.30 3.78
CA ASN A 98 -13.76 -0.58 5.06
C ASN A 98 -14.37 -1.36 6.26
N LYS A 99 -14.55 -2.68 6.16
CA LYS A 99 -15.17 -3.49 7.23
C LYS A 99 -14.18 -4.32 8.04
N TYR A 100 -12.94 -4.45 7.60
CA TYR A 100 -11.91 -5.24 8.29
C TYR A 100 -10.66 -4.39 8.54
N GLN A 101 -9.89 -4.79 9.54
CA GLN A 101 -8.62 -4.15 9.86
C GLN A 101 -7.53 -4.70 8.94
N TRP A 102 -6.66 -3.82 8.44
CA TRP A 102 -5.50 -4.23 7.67
C TRP A 102 -4.31 -3.32 7.93
N CYS A 103 -3.11 -3.84 7.71
CA CYS A 103 -1.89 -3.07 7.81
C CYS A 103 -0.90 -3.54 6.76
N ILE A 104 -0.25 -2.61 6.08
CA ILE A 104 0.90 -2.88 5.22
C ILE A 104 2.15 -2.43 5.95
N ALA A 105 3.12 -3.33 6.07
CA ALA A 105 4.43 -3.07 6.65
C ALA A 105 5.53 -3.66 5.75
N ALA A 106 6.74 -3.15 5.89
CA ALA A 106 7.87 -3.56 5.08
C ALA A 106 8.88 -4.38 5.87
N VAL A 107 9.56 -5.30 5.17
CA VAL A 107 10.80 -5.93 5.64
C VAL A 107 11.84 -5.89 4.53
N PRO A 108 13.15 -5.75 4.82
CA PRO A 108 14.16 -5.61 3.78
C PRO A 108 14.37 -6.92 3.02
N GLY A 109 14.17 -6.88 1.71
CA GLY A 109 14.66 -7.89 0.80
C GLY A 109 16.07 -7.55 0.32
N GLU A 110 16.90 -8.56 0.01
CA GLU A 110 18.28 -8.35 -0.46
C GLU A 110 18.36 -7.45 -1.69
N LYS A 111 17.49 -7.68 -2.68
CA LYS A 111 17.48 -6.90 -3.91
C LYS A 111 16.99 -5.47 -3.70
N TRP A 112 15.96 -5.28 -2.88
CA TRP A 112 15.52 -3.97 -2.49
C TRP A 112 16.61 -3.22 -1.73
N ALA A 113 17.26 -3.87 -0.76
CA ALA A 113 18.36 -3.29 -0.03
C ALA A 113 19.52 -2.84 -0.95
N LYS A 114 19.86 -3.67 -1.95
CA LYS A 114 20.88 -3.32 -2.96
C LYS A 114 20.44 -2.22 -3.92
N ALA A 115 19.15 -2.08 -4.21
CA ALA A 115 18.64 -0.97 -5.00
C ALA A 115 18.76 0.37 -4.24
N VAL A 116 18.54 0.35 -2.92
CA VAL A 116 18.67 1.55 -2.08
C VAL A 116 20.12 1.87 -1.72
N PHE A 117 20.92 0.85 -1.43
CA PHE A 117 22.33 0.97 -1.01
C PHE A 117 23.27 0.17 -1.94
N PRO A 118 23.46 0.63 -3.19
CA PRO A 118 24.19 -0.13 -4.22
C PRO A 118 25.65 -0.39 -3.89
N ASP A 119 26.29 0.49 -3.13
CA ASP A 119 27.72 0.42 -2.80
C ASP A 119 28.04 -0.51 -1.61
N LEU A 120 27.04 -0.88 -0.80
CA LEU A 120 27.23 -1.73 0.35
C LEU A 120 27.21 -3.23 -0.02
N ARG A 121 27.86 -4.08 0.77
CA ARG A 121 27.67 -5.53 0.68
C ARG A 121 26.24 -5.88 1.04
N VAL A 122 25.70 -6.98 0.50
CA VAL A 122 24.28 -7.37 0.64
C VAL A 122 23.83 -7.34 2.10
N ASN A 123 24.57 -8.00 3.01
CA ASN A 123 24.22 -8.03 4.44
C ASN A 123 24.23 -6.63 5.07
N GLN A 124 25.21 -5.78 4.74
CA GLN A 124 25.26 -4.40 5.22
C GLN A 124 24.11 -3.56 4.66
N ALA A 125 23.76 -3.76 3.39
CA ALA A 125 22.62 -3.08 2.77
C ALA A 125 21.29 -3.48 3.44
N VAL A 126 21.13 -4.77 3.76
CA VAL A 126 19.94 -5.27 4.48
C VAL A 126 19.85 -4.67 5.88
N GLU A 127 20.94 -4.64 6.64
CA GLU A 127 20.98 -4.01 7.96
C GLU A 127 20.63 -2.51 7.88
N LYS A 128 21.24 -1.80 6.92
CA LYS A 128 20.92 -0.38 6.68
C LYS A 128 19.47 -0.15 6.28
N LEU A 129 18.88 -1.04 5.50
CA LEU A 129 17.47 -0.93 5.14
C LEU A 129 16.58 -1.25 6.34
N TRP A 130 16.96 -2.17 7.23
CA TRP A 130 16.27 -2.37 8.51
C TRP A 130 16.27 -1.10 9.36
N GLU A 131 17.44 -0.46 9.56
CA GLU A 131 17.52 0.81 10.29
C GLU A 131 16.55 1.85 9.70
N ALA A 132 16.54 1.99 8.38
CA ALA A 132 15.67 2.93 7.70
C ALA A 132 14.17 2.59 7.86
N ILE A 133 13.79 1.32 7.74
CA ILE A 133 12.41 0.86 7.92
C ILE A 133 11.96 1.10 9.37
N LEU A 134 12.76 0.73 10.36
CA LEU A 134 12.41 0.94 11.76
C LEU A 134 12.29 2.43 12.09
N TYR A 135 13.21 3.26 11.62
CA TYR A 135 13.16 4.70 11.80
C TYR A 135 11.89 5.32 11.17
N THR A 136 11.62 5.02 9.89
CA THR A 136 10.44 5.57 9.21
C THR A 136 9.13 5.04 9.80
N SER A 137 9.14 3.83 10.32
CA SER A 137 8.00 3.19 11.00
C SER A 137 7.87 3.60 12.48
N ARG A 138 8.70 4.49 13.00
CA ARG A 138 8.74 4.89 14.42
C ARG A 138 8.89 3.70 15.38
N ALA A 139 9.61 2.67 14.91
CA ALA A 139 9.81 1.43 15.66
C ALA A 139 11.23 1.28 16.22
N ASP A 140 12.05 2.31 16.10
CA ASP A 140 13.43 2.38 16.59
C ASP A 140 13.55 3.01 18.01
N GLY A 141 12.45 3.52 18.56
CA GLY A 141 12.40 4.09 19.90
C GLY A 141 12.03 3.08 21.00
N GLU A 142 11.99 3.55 22.25
CA GLU A 142 11.65 2.70 23.41
C GLU A 142 10.19 2.28 23.44
N ASP A 143 9.28 3.13 22.96
CA ASP A 143 7.83 2.87 22.93
C ASP A 143 7.23 3.23 21.55
N PRO A 144 7.29 2.30 20.58
CA PRO A 144 6.70 2.50 19.27
C PRO A 144 5.18 2.73 19.29
N VAL A 145 4.48 2.15 20.28
CA VAL A 145 3.02 2.30 20.38
C VAL A 145 2.67 3.74 20.74
N ALA A 146 3.29 4.28 21.79
CA ALA A 146 3.09 5.69 22.17
C ALA A 146 3.52 6.66 21.06
N ALA A 147 4.58 6.36 20.32
CA ALA A 147 5.01 7.15 19.17
C ALA A 147 3.94 7.19 18.06
N TRP A 148 3.28 6.07 17.78
CA TRP A 148 2.18 6.01 16.83
C TRP A 148 0.90 6.68 17.32
N GLU A 149 0.56 6.57 18.61
CA GLU A 149 -0.57 7.30 19.20
C GLU A 149 -0.40 8.82 19.04
N ALA A 150 0.78 9.35 19.36
CA ALA A 150 1.10 10.76 19.17
C ALA A 150 1.06 11.18 17.70
N HIS A 151 1.60 10.37 16.80
CA HIS A 151 1.58 10.63 15.35
C HIS A 151 0.16 10.62 14.77
N ASN A 152 -0.67 9.65 15.13
CA ASN A 152 -2.08 9.60 14.75
C ASN A 152 -2.84 10.83 15.24
N ALA A 153 -2.58 11.28 16.47
CA ALA A 153 -3.20 12.49 17.01
C ALA A 153 -2.82 13.75 16.22
N ASP A 154 -1.54 13.88 15.80
CA ASP A 154 -1.07 14.99 14.96
C ASP A 154 -1.74 14.95 13.57
N LEU A 155 -1.77 13.81 12.90
CA LEU A 155 -2.43 13.67 11.59
C LEU A 155 -3.92 13.97 11.67
N LYS A 156 -4.62 13.49 12.70
CA LYS A 156 -6.04 13.80 12.93
C LYS A 156 -6.27 15.31 13.18
N ALA A 157 -5.37 15.98 13.90
CA ALA A 157 -5.44 17.41 14.11
C ALA A 157 -5.27 18.20 12.80
N ARG A 158 -4.34 17.76 11.92
CA ARG A 158 -4.15 18.32 10.57
C ARG A 158 -5.38 18.13 9.70
N CYS A 159 -5.96 16.92 9.69
CA CYS A 159 -7.20 16.63 8.98
C CYS A 159 -8.34 17.53 9.45
N LYS A 160 -8.52 17.69 10.76
CA LYS A 160 -9.54 18.57 11.35
C LYS A 160 -9.36 20.02 10.90
N TYR A 161 -8.12 20.52 10.91
CA TYR A 161 -7.82 21.87 10.44
C TYR A 161 -8.15 22.04 8.94
N LEU A 162 -7.66 21.15 8.06
CA LEU A 162 -7.91 21.24 6.63
C LEU A 162 -9.41 21.13 6.31
N ASN A 163 -10.14 20.24 6.98
CA ASN A 163 -11.59 20.11 6.82
C ASN A 163 -12.36 21.36 7.26
N SER A 164 -11.82 22.15 8.17
CA SER A 164 -12.43 23.41 8.61
C SER A 164 -12.31 24.54 7.57
N LEU A 165 -11.42 24.41 6.59
CA LEU A 165 -11.14 25.44 5.58
C LEU A 165 -12.11 25.42 4.40
N GLY A 166 -12.89 24.34 4.20
CA GLY A 166 -13.82 24.21 3.07
C GLY A 166 -13.14 24.25 1.70
N ILE A 167 -12.03 23.55 1.56
CA ILE A 167 -11.20 23.58 0.35
C ILE A 167 -11.94 22.90 -0.82
N ASP A 168 -12.07 23.60 -1.96
CA ASP A 168 -12.62 23.08 -3.21
C ASP A 168 -11.53 22.73 -4.22
N GLU A 169 -10.36 23.36 -4.15
CA GLU A 169 -9.25 23.16 -5.06
C GLU A 169 -7.91 23.27 -4.33
N LEU A 170 -6.94 22.48 -4.75
CA LEU A 170 -5.54 22.58 -4.32
C LEU A 170 -4.68 23.04 -5.50
N HIS A 171 -3.87 24.06 -5.30
CA HIS A 171 -2.91 24.55 -6.28
C HIS A 171 -1.48 24.34 -5.77
N TYR A 172 -0.68 23.63 -6.55
CA TYR A 172 0.70 23.28 -6.24
C TYR A 172 1.66 24.04 -7.14
N THR A 173 2.58 24.77 -6.54
CA THR A 173 3.69 25.41 -7.24
C THR A 173 5.02 24.99 -6.64
N SER A 174 6.04 24.83 -7.49
CA SER A 174 7.39 24.47 -7.03
C SER A 174 8.44 25.03 -7.97
N SER A 175 9.63 25.34 -7.44
CA SER A 175 10.77 25.87 -8.20
C SER A 175 11.29 24.92 -9.30
N ASN A 176 10.91 23.64 -9.28
CA ASN A 176 11.24 22.67 -10.34
C ASN A 176 10.36 22.81 -11.59
N GLY A 177 9.42 23.76 -11.62
CA GLY A 177 8.49 23.97 -12.73
C GLY A 177 7.16 23.27 -12.59
N THR A 178 6.84 22.69 -11.44
CA THR A 178 5.48 22.26 -11.13
C THR A 178 4.57 23.48 -10.98
N ASP A 179 3.45 23.47 -11.70
CA ASP A 179 2.34 24.41 -11.62
C ASP A 179 1.07 23.63 -11.96
N PHE A 180 0.35 23.20 -10.93
CA PHE A 180 -0.71 22.20 -11.05
C PHE A 180 -1.86 22.47 -10.10
N SER A 181 -3.08 22.52 -10.66
CA SER A 181 -4.33 22.62 -9.89
C SER A 181 -5.13 21.33 -9.94
N VAL A 182 -5.75 20.97 -8.83
CA VAL A 182 -6.66 19.83 -8.74
C VAL A 182 -7.88 20.20 -7.87
N GLY A 183 -9.06 20.17 -8.51
CA GLY A 183 -10.34 20.36 -7.83
C GLY A 183 -10.76 19.08 -7.09
N LEU A 184 -11.37 19.25 -5.93
CA LEU A 184 -11.84 18.17 -5.08
C LEU A 184 -13.28 17.77 -5.40
N ILE A 185 -13.70 16.55 -5.03
CA ILE A 185 -15.11 16.17 -5.08
C ILE A 185 -15.91 17.02 -4.09
N LYS A 186 -17.20 17.16 -4.35
CA LYS A 186 -18.10 17.85 -3.41
C LYS A 186 -18.04 17.13 -2.04
N ASP A 187 -17.98 17.93 -0.99
CA ASP A 187 -17.91 17.44 0.39
C ASP A 187 -16.69 16.51 0.66
N ALA A 188 -15.59 16.70 -0.08
CA ALA A 188 -14.34 16.00 0.16
C ALA A 188 -13.86 16.21 1.59
N LEU A 189 -13.41 15.13 2.23
CA LEU A 189 -12.77 15.17 3.53
C LEU A 189 -11.28 14.86 3.39
N PHE A 190 -10.48 15.54 4.18
CA PHE A 190 -9.09 15.17 4.42
C PHE A 190 -9.04 14.11 5.51
N LEU A 191 -8.38 13.00 5.21
CA LEU A 191 -8.19 11.84 6.09
C LEU A 191 -6.70 11.58 6.27
N GLY A 192 -6.33 10.90 7.35
CA GLY A 192 -4.94 10.52 7.65
C GLY A 192 -4.81 9.94 9.06
N GLY A 193 -3.73 9.19 9.29
CA GLY A 193 -3.51 8.47 10.52
C GLY A 193 -4.32 7.18 10.60
N SER A 194 -4.78 6.84 11.81
CA SER A 194 -5.62 5.65 12.00
C SER A 194 -7.02 5.81 11.41
N GLU A 195 -7.58 4.70 10.97
CA GLU A 195 -8.93 4.58 10.43
C GLU A 195 -9.82 3.73 11.34
N LEU A 196 -11.13 3.83 11.14
CA LEU A 196 -12.12 3.00 11.83
C LEU A 196 -12.83 2.08 10.84
N THR A 197 -12.99 0.81 11.20
CA THR A 197 -13.82 -0.10 10.40
C THR A 197 -15.28 0.31 10.44
N LEU A 198 -15.98 0.14 9.31
CA LEU A 198 -17.43 0.30 9.27
C LEU A 198 -18.13 -0.77 10.09
N GLY A 199 -19.15 -0.38 10.83
CA GLY A 199 -19.97 -1.25 11.66
C GLY A 199 -19.42 -1.37 13.08
N GLU A 200 -18.33 -2.08 13.27
CA GLU A 200 -17.77 -2.31 14.62
C GLU A 200 -16.92 -1.15 15.15
N GLY A 201 -16.46 -0.24 14.29
CA GLY A 201 -15.65 0.92 14.71
C GLY A 201 -14.28 0.55 15.28
N ARG A 202 -13.69 -0.55 14.82
CA ARG A 202 -12.34 -0.96 15.25
C ARG A 202 -11.29 -0.08 14.63
N GLU A 203 -10.44 0.50 15.46
CA GLU A 203 -9.34 1.35 15.01
C GLU A 203 -8.17 0.51 14.47
N PHE A 204 -7.49 1.00 13.43
CA PHE A 204 -6.30 0.39 12.86
C PHE A 204 -5.47 1.40 12.07
N ASN A 205 -4.20 1.10 11.89
CA ASN A 205 -3.31 1.85 11.00
C ASN A 205 -3.12 1.06 9.70
N PRO A 206 -3.64 1.55 8.56
CA PRO A 206 -3.58 0.81 7.29
C PRO A 206 -2.16 0.68 6.74
N ASN A 207 -1.30 1.67 6.98
CA ASN A 207 0.09 1.68 6.50
C ASN A 207 1.06 2.01 7.63
N ILE A 208 2.19 1.30 7.67
CA ILE A 208 3.33 1.59 8.53
C ILE A 208 4.59 1.59 7.66
N PRO A 209 5.18 2.78 7.35
CA PRO A 209 4.79 4.13 7.80
C PRO A 209 3.57 4.72 7.07
N SER A 210 3.00 5.79 7.64
CA SER A 210 2.00 6.66 7.04
C SER A 210 2.26 8.10 7.51
N GLU A 211 2.55 8.99 6.57
CA GLU A 211 2.95 10.39 6.84
C GLU A 211 2.02 11.40 6.19
N GLU A 212 1.09 10.92 5.38
CA GLU A 212 0.24 11.75 4.55
C GLU A 212 -1.10 12.09 5.22
N VAL A 213 -1.60 13.26 4.81
CA VAL A 213 -3.02 13.59 4.84
C VAL A 213 -3.49 13.60 3.40
N PHE A 214 -4.56 12.90 3.10
CA PHE A 214 -5.06 12.70 1.75
C PHE A 214 -6.53 13.08 1.61
N THR A 215 -6.96 13.32 0.37
CA THR A 215 -8.35 13.62 0.04
C THR A 215 -8.67 13.12 -1.37
N SER A 216 -9.91 13.27 -1.82
CA SER A 216 -10.36 12.73 -3.10
C SER A 216 -10.49 13.82 -4.16
N PRO A 217 -9.71 13.76 -5.26
CA PRO A 217 -9.84 14.68 -6.38
C PRO A 217 -11.09 14.37 -7.22
N MET A 218 -11.65 15.40 -7.85
CA MET A 218 -12.74 15.27 -8.82
C MET A 218 -12.18 14.94 -10.20
N ARG A 219 -12.64 13.83 -10.77
CA ARG A 219 -12.26 13.44 -12.12
C ARG A 219 -12.58 14.56 -13.14
N GLY A 220 -11.57 14.94 -13.92
CA GLY A 220 -11.69 15.98 -14.95
C GLY A 220 -11.50 17.41 -14.44
N ARG A 221 -11.18 17.60 -13.14
CA ARG A 221 -10.82 18.91 -12.55
C ARG A 221 -9.35 18.97 -12.20
N ALA A 222 -8.48 18.51 -13.09
CA ALA A 222 -7.03 18.60 -12.92
C ALA A 222 -6.44 19.28 -14.15
N ASP A 223 -5.61 20.30 -13.94
CA ASP A 223 -4.95 21.06 -15.00
C ASP A 223 -3.55 21.50 -14.57
N GLY A 224 -2.66 21.62 -15.55
CA GLY A 224 -1.30 22.08 -15.33
C GLY A 224 -0.24 21.00 -15.50
N LYS A 225 0.94 21.26 -14.94
CA LYS A 225 2.14 20.44 -15.08
C LYS A 225 2.69 20.01 -13.72
N VAL A 226 2.98 18.74 -13.59
CA VAL A 226 3.73 18.18 -12.46
C VAL A 226 5.11 17.75 -12.93
N VAL A 227 6.17 18.20 -12.26
CA VAL A 227 7.54 17.79 -12.50
C VAL A 227 7.98 16.86 -11.37
N SER A 228 8.25 15.62 -11.72
CA SER A 228 8.74 14.62 -10.77
C SER A 228 10.18 14.94 -10.34
N THR A 229 10.49 14.84 -9.05
CA THR A 229 11.85 15.05 -8.52
C THR A 229 12.56 13.73 -8.21
N ARG A 230 11.86 12.63 -8.36
CA ARG A 230 12.35 11.26 -8.15
C ARG A 230 11.82 10.37 -9.27
N PRO A 231 12.52 9.28 -9.60
CA PRO A 231 11.97 8.27 -10.50
C PRO A 231 10.63 7.75 -10.01
N LEU A 232 9.71 7.53 -10.94
CA LEU A 232 8.39 7.00 -10.65
C LEU A 232 8.37 5.49 -10.93
N SER A 233 8.11 4.69 -9.90
CA SER A 233 7.81 3.27 -10.12
C SER A 233 6.36 3.11 -10.57
N TYR A 234 6.17 2.66 -11.80
CA TYR A 234 4.84 2.47 -12.38
C TYR A 234 4.72 1.08 -13.00
N ARG A 235 3.83 0.26 -12.48
CA ARG A 235 3.58 -1.12 -12.94
C ARG A 235 4.83 -2.02 -12.97
N GLY A 236 5.75 -1.84 -12.02
CA GLY A 236 7.00 -2.61 -11.95
C GLY A 236 8.09 -2.16 -12.92
N GLU A 237 7.93 -0.99 -13.53
CA GLU A 237 8.94 -0.29 -14.31
C GLU A 237 9.31 1.03 -13.63
N LEU A 238 10.59 1.40 -13.71
CA LEU A 238 11.10 2.67 -13.23
C LEU A 238 11.07 3.66 -14.39
N ILE A 239 10.28 4.72 -14.26
CA ILE A 239 10.24 5.83 -15.21
C ILE A 239 11.24 6.87 -14.70
N GLU A 240 12.32 7.04 -15.45
CA GLU A 240 13.31 8.11 -15.25
C GLU A 240 12.93 9.31 -16.13
N ASN A 241 13.29 10.51 -15.69
CA ASN A 241 13.05 11.76 -16.45
C ASN A 241 13.81 11.78 -17.78
#